data_c4708111b98566e533dbb7b4fa6b09e9
#
_entry.id   c4708111b98566e533dbb7b4fa6b09e9
#
_cell.length_a   1.000
_cell.length_b   1.000
_cell.length_c   1.000
_cell.angle_alpha   90.00
_cell.angle_beta   90.00
_cell.angle_gamma   90.00
#
_symmetry.space_group_name_H-M   'P 1'
#
loop_
_entity.id
_entity.type
_entity.pdbx_description
1 polymer ?
#
loop_
_entity_poly.entity_id
_entity_poly.type
_entity_poly.pdbx_seq_one_letter_code
_entity_poly.pdbx_strand_id
1 'polypeptide(L)'
;VQLENNNYRVIGVYKDPNETRNRLANMNNGNLLMANTQLAVEYNAAEIMNVVVHVKKLDNVLKDGSAAARLMTKLSGVKEGEYQMLDQAGQLASIQSQIAIVQIVFGAIAGIALLVGGIGVMNIMLVSVTERTREIGLRKALGATRGNILMQFVIESMVLTAIGGLIGLALAALIVASIGHNLDSFFGAPPTITTVSAVGSVFFSATIGIIFGILPANKASKLDPIESLRYE
;
A
#
# COMPACT_ATOMS: atom_id res chain seq x y z
N VAL A 1 -19.95 27.01 -32.05
CA VAL A 1 -20.53 25.90 -31.26
C VAL A 1 -21.93 26.35 -30.84
N GLN A 2 -22.91 25.50 -31.07
CA GLN A 2 -24.27 25.74 -30.63
C GLN A 2 -24.48 25.05 -29.30
N LEU A 3 -24.90 25.78 -28.31
CA LEU A 3 -25.30 25.26 -27.00
C LEU A 3 -26.76 25.60 -26.79
N GLU A 4 -27.59 24.60 -26.60
CA GLU A 4 -29.06 24.74 -26.54
C GLU A 4 -29.58 25.56 -27.72
N ASN A 5 -29.96 26.80 -27.47
CA ASN A 5 -30.56 27.64 -28.50
C ASN A 5 -29.67 28.80 -28.96
N ASN A 6 -28.45 28.97 -28.38
CA ASN A 6 -27.53 30.08 -28.63
C ASN A 6 -26.26 29.65 -29.36
N ASN A 7 -25.78 30.51 -30.25
CA ASN A 7 -24.56 30.27 -31.02
C ASN A 7 -23.36 31.00 -30.33
N TYR A 8 -22.35 30.21 -29.99
CA TYR A 8 -21.13 30.71 -29.36
C TYR A 8 -19.92 30.66 -30.30
N ARG A 9 -19.11 31.70 -30.32
CA ARG A 9 -17.84 31.70 -31.03
C ARG A 9 -16.73 31.18 -30.15
N VAL A 10 -16.07 30.13 -30.57
CA VAL A 10 -14.86 29.61 -29.89
C VAL A 10 -13.73 30.62 -30.10
N ILE A 11 -13.20 31.18 -29.01
CA ILE A 11 -12.10 32.16 -29.03
C ILE A 11 -10.75 31.52 -28.73
N GLY A 12 -10.70 30.27 -28.21
CA GLY A 12 -9.49 29.55 -27.96
C GLY A 12 -9.76 28.16 -27.47
N VAL A 13 -8.73 27.30 -27.54
CA VAL A 13 -8.73 25.95 -26.99
C VAL A 13 -7.59 25.87 -25.98
N TYR A 14 -7.87 25.45 -24.77
CA TYR A 14 -6.85 25.26 -23.75
C TYR A 14 -6.62 23.78 -23.47
N LYS A 15 -5.40 23.44 -23.06
CA LYS A 15 -5.07 22.10 -22.61
C LYS A 15 -5.15 22.10 -21.08
N ASP A 16 -6.04 21.27 -20.54
CA ASP A 16 -6.13 21.10 -19.08
C ASP A 16 -4.88 20.38 -18.57
N PRO A 17 -4.04 21.02 -17.73
CA PRO A 17 -2.87 20.39 -17.17
C PRO A 17 -3.20 19.21 -16.22
N ASN A 18 -4.47 19.09 -15.79
CA ASN A 18 -4.97 18.03 -14.90
C ASN A 18 -5.86 17.02 -15.62
N GLU A 19 -5.72 16.85 -16.93
CA GLU A 19 -6.54 15.96 -17.76
C GLU A 19 -6.65 14.53 -17.20
N THR A 20 -5.58 14.04 -16.56
CA THR A 20 -5.55 12.74 -15.93
C THR A 20 -6.41 12.65 -14.65
N ARG A 21 -6.58 13.75 -13.92
CA ARG A 21 -7.41 13.81 -12.71
C ARG A 21 -8.91 13.93 -13.02
N ASN A 22 -9.23 14.50 -14.16
CA ASN A 22 -10.61 14.79 -14.57
C ASN A 22 -11.22 13.68 -15.43
N ARG A 23 -10.52 12.58 -15.70
CA ARG A 23 -11.07 11.45 -16.48
C ARG A 23 -12.34 10.86 -15.87
N LEU A 24 -12.45 10.84 -14.54
CA LEU A 24 -13.67 10.39 -13.84
C LEU A 24 -14.81 11.42 -13.91
N ALA A 25 -14.48 12.72 -14.00
CA ALA A 25 -15.45 13.79 -14.17
C ALA A 25 -15.85 14.00 -15.65
N ASN A 26 -14.99 13.60 -16.59
CA ASN A 26 -15.17 13.75 -18.03
C ASN A 26 -15.75 12.48 -18.68
N MET A 27 -16.86 11.98 -18.17
CA MET A 27 -17.62 10.96 -18.90
C MET A 27 -18.25 11.49 -20.19
N ASN A 28 -18.25 12.81 -20.47
CA ASN A 28 -18.79 13.39 -21.68
C ASN A 28 -18.01 14.63 -22.16
N ASN A 29 -17.44 14.54 -23.33
CA ASN A 29 -17.28 15.55 -24.37
C ASN A 29 -16.63 16.91 -24.06
N GLY A 30 -15.63 17.00 -23.18
CA GLY A 30 -14.82 18.20 -23.02
C GLY A 30 -15.45 19.26 -22.11
N ASN A 31 -14.60 20.18 -21.60
CA ASN A 31 -15.01 21.28 -20.74
C ASN A 31 -15.14 22.56 -21.58
N LEU A 32 -16.24 23.27 -21.42
CA LEU A 32 -16.42 24.59 -21.98
C LEU A 32 -16.18 25.65 -20.93
N LEU A 33 -15.28 26.59 -21.18
CA LEU A 33 -15.07 27.75 -20.33
C LEU A 33 -15.80 28.94 -20.96
N MET A 34 -16.69 29.56 -20.20
CA MET A 34 -17.33 30.81 -20.61
C MET A 34 -17.28 31.86 -19.47
N ALA A 35 -17.50 33.12 -19.78
CA ALA A 35 -17.52 34.15 -18.74
C ALA A 35 -18.68 33.88 -17.77
N ASN A 36 -18.42 34.05 -16.47
CA ASN A 36 -19.42 33.82 -15.41
C ASN A 36 -20.67 34.68 -15.57
N THR A 37 -20.52 35.91 -16.10
CA THR A 37 -21.64 36.82 -16.42
C THR A 37 -22.56 36.25 -17.51
N GLN A 38 -22.01 35.59 -18.53
CA GLN A 38 -22.79 34.93 -19.57
C GLN A 38 -23.45 33.67 -19.06
N LEU A 39 -22.75 32.89 -18.24
CA LEU A 39 -23.29 31.72 -17.61
C LEU A 39 -24.49 32.05 -16.71
N ALA A 40 -24.38 33.16 -15.94
CA ALA A 40 -25.45 33.62 -15.06
C ALA A 40 -26.72 34.03 -15.82
N VAL A 41 -26.56 34.65 -16.98
CA VAL A 41 -27.69 35.05 -17.84
C VAL A 41 -28.34 33.85 -18.52
N GLU A 42 -27.53 32.91 -19.06
CA GLU A 42 -28.01 31.80 -19.85
C GLU A 42 -28.72 30.76 -19.01
N TYR A 43 -28.15 30.42 -17.85
CA TYR A 43 -28.66 29.36 -16.96
C TYR A 43 -29.43 29.91 -15.77
N ASN A 44 -29.73 31.23 -15.75
CA ASN A 44 -30.37 31.91 -14.61
C ASN A 44 -29.65 31.60 -13.27
N ALA A 45 -28.33 31.37 -13.34
CA ALA A 45 -27.50 31.04 -12.21
C ALA A 45 -27.07 32.34 -11.54
N ALA A 46 -28.00 32.98 -10.82
CA ALA A 46 -27.73 34.23 -10.08
C ALA A 46 -26.81 33.97 -8.87
N GLU A 47 -26.56 32.72 -8.52
CA GLU A 47 -25.84 32.37 -7.29
C GLU A 47 -24.49 31.68 -7.59
N ILE A 48 -23.47 32.12 -6.86
CA ILE A 48 -22.15 31.51 -6.90
C ILE A 48 -22.22 30.19 -6.07
N MET A 49 -22.28 29.04 -6.74
CA MET A 49 -22.41 27.75 -6.08
C MET A 49 -21.14 27.31 -5.34
N ASN A 50 -19.97 27.62 -5.87
CA ASN A 50 -18.70 27.19 -5.32
C ASN A 50 -17.65 28.29 -5.35
N VAL A 51 -16.97 28.51 -4.24
CA VAL A 51 -15.84 29.42 -4.11
C VAL A 51 -14.63 28.66 -3.60
N VAL A 52 -13.52 28.75 -4.33
CA VAL A 52 -12.26 28.14 -3.89
C VAL A 52 -11.43 29.17 -3.14
N VAL A 53 -11.20 28.92 -1.87
CA VAL A 53 -10.36 29.76 -1.01
C VAL A 53 -8.97 29.18 -0.89
N HIS A 54 -7.96 29.90 -1.34
CA HIS A 54 -6.57 29.48 -1.26
C HIS A 54 -5.95 29.97 0.05
N VAL A 55 -5.58 29.05 0.92
CA VAL A 55 -4.98 29.34 2.23
C VAL A 55 -3.47 29.16 2.18
N LYS A 56 -2.70 30.15 2.66
CA LYS A 56 -1.23 30.11 2.62
C LYS A 56 -0.60 29.09 3.57
N LYS A 57 -1.29 28.75 4.68
CA LYS A 57 -0.80 27.80 5.69
C LYS A 57 -1.85 26.73 5.93
N LEU A 58 -1.47 25.46 5.82
CA LEU A 58 -2.35 24.30 6.02
C LEU A 58 -3.01 24.29 7.41
N ASP A 59 -2.31 24.73 8.45
CA ASP A 59 -2.84 24.77 9.83
C ASP A 59 -4.02 25.72 10.01
N ASN A 60 -4.20 26.69 9.10
CA ASN A 60 -5.27 27.67 9.16
C ASN A 60 -6.47 27.34 8.25
N VAL A 61 -6.46 26.22 7.53
CA VAL A 61 -7.50 25.88 6.55
C VAL A 61 -8.90 25.90 7.18
N LEU A 62 -9.09 25.30 8.32
CA LEU A 62 -10.39 25.24 9.01
C LEU A 62 -10.84 26.63 9.48
N LYS A 63 -9.92 27.43 10.03
CA LYS A 63 -10.21 28.78 10.55
C LYS A 63 -10.51 29.74 9.42
N ASP A 64 -9.65 29.78 8.41
CA ASP A 64 -9.78 30.72 7.29
C ASP A 64 -10.94 30.33 6.38
N GLY A 65 -11.18 29.04 6.16
CA GLY A 65 -12.31 28.52 5.41
C GLY A 65 -13.66 28.79 6.07
N SER A 66 -13.77 28.60 7.38
CA SER A 66 -14.98 28.93 8.12
C SER A 66 -15.25 30.45 8.16
N ALA A 67 -14.20 31.27 8.24
CA ALA A 67 -14.31 32.74 8.14
C ALA A 67 -14.78 33.17 6.76
N ALA A 68 -14.26 32.54 5.71
CA ALA A 68 -14.68 32.83 4.33
C ALA A 68 -16.15 32.42 4.10
N ALA A 69 -16.60 31.26 4.58
CA ALA A 69 -17.99 30.83 4.48
C ALA A 69 -18.95 31.84 5.17
N ARG A 70 -18.61 32.30 6.37
CA ARG A 70 -19.40 33.33 7.07
C ARG A 70 -19.44 34.66 6.32
N LEU A 71 -18.31 35.08 5.74
CA LEU A 71 -18.27 36.30 4.93
C LEU A 71 -19.12 36.17 3.67
N MET A 72 -19.07 35.02 2.99
CA MET A 72 -19.88 34.74 1.80
C MET A 72 -21.37 34.75 2.15
N THR A 73 -21.79 34.09 3.21
CA THR A 73 -23.17 34.11 3.71
C THR A 73 -23.65 35.56 3.99
N LYS A 74 -22.78 36.35 4.62
CA LYS A 74 -23.11 37.75 4.92
C LYS A 74 -23.22 38.66 3.68
N LEU A 75 -22.35 38.41 2.69
CA LEU A 75 -22.31 39.24 1.46
C LEU A 75 -23.42 38.84 0.46
N SER A 76 -23.76 37.56 0.40
CA SER A 76 -24.79 37.06 -0.52
C SER A 76 -26.22 37.32 -0.05
N GLY A 77 -26.42 37.71 1.22
CA GLY A 77 -27.75 37.93 1.80
C GLY A 77 -28.61 36.66 1.96
N VAL A 78 -28.02 35.48 1.74
CA VAL A 78 -28.67 34.17 1.97
C VAL A 78 -28.72 33.80 3.43
N LYS A 79 -29.59 32.84 3.77
CA LYS A 79 -29.78 32.38 5.16
C LYS A 79 -28.49 31.79 5.74
N GLU A 80 -28.29 31.99 7.03
CA GLU A 80 -27.15 31.43 7.75
C GLU A 80 -27.07 29.90 7.57
N GLY A 81 -25.88 29.40 7.17
CA GLY A 81 -25.63 27.98 6.92
C GLY A 81 -25.72 27.51 5.47
N GLU A 82 -26.07 28.36 4.52
CA GLU A 82 -26.19 28.00 3.11
C GLU A 82 -24.81 27.84 2.45
N TYR A 83 -23.80 28.66 2.84
CA TYR A 83 -22.41 28.42 2.46
C TYR A 83 -21.71 27.59 3.51
N GLN A 84 -21.35 26.36 3.13
CA GLN A 84 -20.60 25.44 3.99
C GLN A 84 -19.17 25.27 3.47
N MET A 85 -18.24 25.16 4.40
CA MET A 85 -16.88 24.82 4.05
C MET A 85 -16.77 23.34 3.70
N LEU A 86 -16.38 23.01 2.48
CA LEU A 86 -15.98 21.65 2.11
C LEU A 86 -14.52 21.46 2.52
N ASP A 87 -14.31 20.86 3.68
CA ASP A 87 -12.96 20.55 4.19
C ASP A 87 -12.39 19.31 3.48
N GLN A 88 -11.79 19.53 2.31
CA GLN A 88 -11.11 18.47 1.56
C GLN A 88 -9.90 17.91 2.31
N ALA A 89 -9.19 18.74 3.09
CA ALA A 89 -8.04 18.29 3.87
C ALA A 89 -8.47 17.37 5.01
N GLY A 90 -9.53 17.73 5.72
CA GLY A 90 -10.12 16.88 6.77
C GLY A 90 -10.69 15.57 6.22
N GLN A 91 -11.33 15.62 5.05
CA GLN A 91 -11.79 14.40 4.37
C GLN A 91 -10.62 13.49 3.98
N LEU A 92 -9.54 14.04 3.42
CA LEU A 92 -8.32 13.28 3.10
C LEU A 92 -7.68 12.69 4.36
N ALA A 93 -7.59 13.46 5.46
CA ALA A 93 -7.08 12.95 6.73
C ALA A 93 -7.95 11.82 7.30
N SER A 94 -9.27 11.93 7.18
CA SER A 94 -10.22 10.89 7.55
C SER A 94 -10.02 9.62 6.72
N ILE A 95 -9.89 9.74 5.41
CA ILE A 95 -9.60 8.60 4.51
C ILE A 95 -8.25 7.96 4.85
N GLN A 96 -7.21 8.77 5.09
CA GLN A 96 -5.90 8.26 5.50
C GLN A 96 -5.96 7.49 6.82
N SER A 97 -6.74 7.96 7.80
CA SER A 97 -6.91 7.25 9.07
C SER A 97 -7.63 5.90 8.88
N GLN A 98 -8.64 5.84 8.02
CA GLN A 98 -9.32 4.58 7.68
C GLN A 98 -8.37 3.61 6.98
N ILE A 99 -7.57 4.07 6.02
CA ILE A 99 -6.55 3.26 5.35
C ILE A 99 -5.53 2.74 6.37
N ALA A 100 -5.09 3.56 7.33
CA ALA A 100 -4.16 3.13 8.37
C ALA A 100 -4.73 2.00 9.24
N ILE A 101 -6.01 2.06 9.62
CA ILE A 101 -6.67 0.98 10.35
C ILE A 101 -6.68 -0.31 9.51
N VAL A 102 -7.04 -0.23 8.25
CA VAL A 102 -7.04 -1.36 7.32
C VAL A 102 -5.63 -1.97 7.19
N GLN A 103 -4.59 -1.13 7.08
CA GLN A 103 -3.20 -1.57 7.03
C GLN A 103 -2.78 -2.31 8.31
N ILE A 104 -3.19 -1.83 9.49
CA ILE A 104 -2.90 -2.50 10.77
C ILE A 104 -3.56 -3.87 10.82
N VAL A 105 -4.82 -3.98 10.42
CA VAL A 105 -5.55 -5.25 10.41
C VAL A 105 -4.89 -6.27 9.47
N PHE A 106 -4.59 -5.87 8.23
CA PHE A 106 -3.89 -6.75 7.29
C PHE A 106 -2.47 -7.09 7.76
N GLY A 107 -1.77 -6.13 8.37
CA GLY A 107 -0.47 -6.35 8.98
C GLY A 107 -0.51 -7.38 10.12
N ALA A 108 -1.54 -7.33 10.97
CA ALA A 108 -1.76 -8.31 12.03
C ALA A 108 -2.03 -9.73 11.47
N ILE A 109 -2.90 -9.83 10.47
CA ILE A 109 -3.19 -11.12 9.79
C ILE A 109 -1.91 -11.69 9.16
N ALA A 110 -1.15 -10.86 8.44
CA ALA A 110 0.12 -11.26 7.84
C ALA A 110 1.15 -11.68 8.91
N GLY A 111 1.21 -10.98 10.04
CA GLY A 111 2.06 -11.33 11.18
C GLY A 111 1.73 -12.71 11.74
N ILE A 112 0.45 -13.01 11.94
CA ILE A 112 0.00 -14.32 12.40
C ILE A 112 0.35 -15.41 11.37
N ALA A 113 0.10 -15.16 10.09
CA ALA A 113 0.44 -16.10 9.02
C ALA A 113 1.95 -16.41 8.97
N LEU A 114 2.79 -15.38 9.17
CA LEU A 114 4.24 -15.53 9.26
C LEU A 114 4.69 -16.32 10.47
N LEU A 115 4.08 -16.13 11.63
CA LEU A 115 4.37 -16.92 12.83
C LEU A 115 4.03 -18.39 12.60
N VAL A 116 2.85 -18.68 12.04
CA VAL A 116 2.43 -20.06 11.75
C VAL A 116 3.36 -20.69 10.71
N GLY A 117 3.69 -19.96 9.63
CA GLY A 117 4.63 -20.42 8.60
C GLY A 117 6.04 -20.63 9.16
N GLY A 118 6.53 -19.75 10.03
CA GLY A 118 7.81 -19.87 10.70
C GLY A 118 7.89 -21.11 11.63
N ILE A 119 6.83 -21.38 12.39
CA ILE A 119 6.72 -22.61 13.18
C ILE A 119 6.72 -23.85 12.28
N GLY A 120 6.07 -23.76 11.11
CA GLY A 120 6.11 -24.81 10.09
C GLY A 120 7.55 -25.11 9.62
N VAL A 121 8.30 -24.06 9.28
CA VAL A 121 9.73 -24.18 8.91
C VAL A 121 10.54 -24.77 10.04
N MET A 122 10.35 -24.30 11.27
CA MET A 122 11.03 -24.84 12.45
C MET A 122 10.76 -26.34 12.62
N ASN A 123 9.52 -26.80 12.47
CA ASN A 123 9.15 -28.20 12.61
C ASN A 123 9.79 -29.06 11.52
N ILE A 124 9.76 -28.62 10.26
CA ILE A 124 10.40 -29.30 9.14
C ILE A 124 11.91 -29.44 9.39
N MET A 125 12.56 -28.35 9.85
CA MET A 125 13.98 -28.36 10.16
C MET A 125 14.32 -29.27 11.34
N LEU A 126 13.45 -29.36 12.38
CA LEU A 126 13.65 -30.30 13.48
C LEU A 126 13.59 -31.76 13.01
N VAL A 127 12.63 -32.09 12.15
CA VAL A 127 12.55 -33.42 11.52
C VAL A 127 13.79 -33.68 10.68
N SER A 128 14.20 -32.73 9.83
CA SER A 128 15.41 -32.88 9.01
C SER A 128 16.67 -33.08 9.85
N VAL A 129 16.81 -32.40 11.00
CA VAL A 129 17.92 -32.65 11.94
C VAL A 129 17.90 -34.05 12.49
N THR A 130 16.73 -34.61 12.87
CA THR A 130 16.62 -35.99 13.39
C THR A 130 16.93 -36.99 12.31
N GLU A 131 16.45 -36.85 11.09
CA GLU A 131 16.75 -37.70 9.96
C GLU A 131 18.23 -37.73 9.57
N ARG A 132 18.91 -36.57 9.70
CA ARG A 132 20.33 -36.37 9.35
C ARG A 132 21.27 -36.48 10.57
N THR A 133 20.81 -37.01 11.70
CA THR A 133 21.60 -37.09 12.95
C THR A 133 22.95 -37.81 12.74
N ARG A 134 22.97 -38.92 12.02
CA ARG A 134 24.20 -39.68 11.72
C ARG A 134 25.18 -38.91 10.85
N GLU A 135 24.67 -38.18 9.84
CA GLU A 135 25.47 -37.36 8.96
C GLU A 135 26.12 -36.18 9.73
N ILE A 136 25.35 -35.53 10.62
CA ILE A 136 25.85 -34.46 11.50
C ILE A 136 26.92 -35.01 12.44
N GLY A 137 26.69 -36.18 13.03
CA GLY A 137 27.66 -36.85 13.87
C GLY A 137 28.97 -37.14 13.14
N LEU A 138 28.90 -37.63 11.90
CA LEU A 138 30.08 -37.90 11.06
C LEU A 138 30.85 -36.62 10.77
N ARG A 139 30.19 -35.53 10.38
CA ARG A 139 30.85 -34.25 10.14
C ARG A 139 31.57 -33.73 11.40
N LYS A 140 30.98 -33.88 12.56
CA LYS A 140 31.58 -33.47 13.84
C LYS A 140 32.74 -34.36 14.22
N ALA A 141 32.68 -35.66 13.96
CA ALA A 141 33.79 -36.59 14.16
C ALA A 141 35.00 -36.29 13.26
N LEU A 142 34.73 -35.73 12.04
CA LEU A 142 35.74 -35.26 11.11
C LEU A 142 36.25 -33.82 11.44
N GLY A 143 35.83 -33.23 12.56
CA GLY A 143 36.34 -31.98 13.06
C GLY A 143 35.49 -30.73 12.78
N ALA A 144 34.24 -30.88 12.30
CA ALA A 144 33.36 -29.73 12.13
C ALA A 144 33.00 -29.12 13.49
N THR A 145 33.19 -27.80 13.57
CA THR A 145 32.85 -27.03 14.79
C THR A 145 31.35 -26.87 14.95
N ARG A 146 30.92 -26.60 16.18
CA ARG A 146 29.49 -26.28 16.47
C ARG A 146 28.99 -25.12 15.63
N GLY A 147 29.83 -24.08 15.42
CA GLY A 147 29.49 -22.92 14.61
C GLY A 147 29.25 -23.26 13.14
N ASN A 148 30.05 -24.19 12.60
CA ASN A 148 29.89 -24.61 11.19
C ASN A 148 28.55 -25.32 10.97
N ILE A 149 28.17 -26.24 11.88
CA ILE A 149 26.89 -26.93 11.83
C ILE A 149 25.72 -25.95 12.01
N LEU A 150 25.81 -25.04 13.00
CA LEU A 150 24.79 -24.03 13.26
C LEU A 150 24.58 -23.15 12.03
N MET A 151 25.67 -22.60 11.47
CA MET A 151 25.60 -21.70 10.30
C MET A 151 25.01 -22.42 9.08
N GLN A 152 25.34 -23.68 8.86
CA GLN A 152 24.79 -24.50 7.77
C GLN A 152 23.27 -24.56 7.84
N PHE A 153 22.69 -24.94 8.99
CA PHE A 153 21.24 -25.05 9.15
C PHE A 153 20.53 -23.71 9.14
N VAL A 154 21.15 -22.64 9.66
CA VAL A 154 20.60 -21.28 9.57
C VAL A 154 20.57 -20.78 8.12
N ILE A 155 21.62 -21.04 7.35
CA ILE A 155 21.61 -20.67 5.92
C ILE A 155 20.57 -21.50 5.16
N GLU A 156 20.44 -22.79 5.46
CA GLU A 156 19.44 -23.66 4.83
C GLU A 156 18.01 -23.16 5.08
N SER A 157 17.68 -22.79 6.31
CA SER A 157 16.36 -22.20 6.63
C SER A 157 16.15 -20.83 6.00
N MET A 158 17.19 -19.97 5.97
CA MET A 158 17.14 -18.67 5.33
C MET A 158 16.88 -18.79 3.81
N VAL A 159 17.58 -19.70 3.14
CA VAL A 159 17.39 -19.95 1.69
C VAL A 159 15.99 -20.50 1.42
N LEU A 160 15.52 -21.46 2.22
CA LEU A 160 14.17 -22.03 2.08
C LEU A 160 13.08 -20.95 2.18
N THR A 161 13.18 -20.08 3.18
CA THR A 161 12.20 -19.00 3.38
C THR A 161 12.35 -17.88 2.34
N ALA A 162 13.57 -17.59 1.88
CA ALA A 162 13.78 -16.62 0.79
C ALA A 162 13.15 -17.11 -0.52
N ILE A 163 13.28 -18.41 -0.85
CA ILE A 163 12.60 -19.00 -2.01
C ILE A 163 11.08 -18.90 -1.84
N GLY A 164 10.55 -19.23 -0.66
CA GLY A 164 9.13 -19.03 -0.34
C GLY A 164 8.67 -17.59 -0.52
N GLY A 165 9.49 -16.63 -0.07
CA GLY A 165 9.24 -15.20 -0.25
C GLY A 165 9.24 -14.76 -1.73
N LEU A 166 10.13 -15.31 -2.55
CA LEU A 166 10.15 -15.07 -4.00
C LEU A 166 8.90 -15.63 -4.69
N ILE A 167 8.48 -16.83 -4.32
CA ILE A 167 7.24 -17.45 -4.83
C ILE A 167 6.03 -16.60 -4.42
N GLY A 168 5.96 -16.17 -3.15
CA GLY A 168 4.90 -15.29 -2.67
C GLY A 168 4.85 -13.95 -3.41
N LEU A 169 6.03 -13.35 -3.68
CA LEU A 169 6.14 -12.12 -4.47
C LEU A 169 5.67 -12.33 -5.92
N ALA A 170 6.05 -13.45 -6.53
CA ALA A 170 5.60 -13.78 -7.89
C ALA A 170 4.07 -13.95 -7.95
N LEU A 171 3.48 -14.64 -6.98
CA LEU A 171 2.02 -14.77 -6.88
C LEU A 171 1.34 -13.41 -6.67
N ALA A 172 1.87 -12.57 -5.79
CA ALA A 172 1.36 -11.21 -5.58
C ALA A 172 1.44 -10.37 -6.87
N ALA A 173 2.53 -10.46 -7.63
CA ALA A 173 2.71 -9.78 -8.90
C ALA A 173 1.69 -10.26 -9.94
N LEU A 174 1.42 -11.57 -10.01
CA LEU A 174 0.39 -12.13 -10.89
C LEU A 174 -1.01 -11.62 -10.53
N ILE A 175 -1.36 -11.57 -9.23
CA ILE A 175 -2.64 -11.05 -8.76
C ILE A 175 -2.77 -9.57 -9.14
N VAL A 176 -1.76 -8.75 -8.85
CA VAL A 176 -1.75 -7.32 -9.18
C VAL A 176 -1.87 -7.10 -10.69
N ALA A 177 -1.19 -7.89 -11.52
CA ALA A 177 -1.27 -7.79 -12.97
C ALA A 177 -2.68 -8.18 -13.49
N SER A 178 -3.31 -9.21 -12.92
CA SER A 178 -4.62 -9.69 -13.33
C SER A 178 -5.77 -8.75 -12.94
N ILE A 179 -5.70 -8.17 -11.74
CA ILE A 179 -6.77 -7.32 -11.19
C ILE A 179 -6.50 -5.85 -11.52
N GLY A 180 -5.23 -5.46 -11.65
CA GLY A 180 -4.80 -4.07 -11.84
C GLY A 180 -5.44 -3.40 -13.04
N HIS A 181 -5.64 -4.12 -14.13
CA HIS A 181 -6.27 -3.60 -15.35
C HIS A 181 -7.73 -3.18 -15.10
N ASN A 182 -8.47 -3.91 -14.30
CA ASN A 182 -9.86 -3.57 -13.95
C ASN A 182 -9.92 -2.45 -12.90
N LEU A 183 -8.95 -2.42 -11.97
CA LEU A 183 -8.87 -1.42 -10.91
C LEU A 183 -8.40 -0.05 -11.41
N ASP A 184 -7.60 0.00 -12.48
CA ASP A 184 -7.19 1.26 -13.14
C ASP A 184 -8.41 2.08 -13.57
N SER A 185 -9.43 1.42 -14.12
CA SER A 185 -10.68 2.06 -14.53
C SER A 185 -11.47 2.63 -13.34
N PHE A 186 -11.31 2.07 -12.15
CA PHE A 186 -12.08 2.46 -10.96
C PHE A 186 -11.33 3.49 -10.09
N PHE A 187 -10.02 3.34 -9.91
CA PHE A 187 -9.21 4.20 -9.04
C PHE A 187 -8.39 5.25 -9.79
N GLY A 188 -8.33 5.19 -11.13
CA GLY A 188 -7.56 6.14 -11.95
C GLY A 188 -6.05 5.97 -11.88
N ALA A 189 -5.56 4.90 -11.23
CA ALA A 189 -4.16 4.52 -11.22
C ALA A 189 -4.02 3.00 -10.97
N PRO A 190 -3.18 2.30 -11.75
CA PRO A 190 -2.97 0.87 -11.57
C PRO A 190 -2.23 0.62 -10.24
N PRO A 191 -2.60 -0.44 -9.50
CA PRO A 191 -1.82 -0.85 -8.35
C PRO A 191 -0.43 -1.32 -8.80
N THR A 192 0.60 -0.85 -8.12
CA THR A 192 2.00 -1.17 -8.47
C THR A 192 2.75 -1.71 -7.26
N ILE A 193 3.58 -2.74 -7.50
CA ILE A 193 4.52 -3.23 -6.50
C ILE A 193 5.79 -2.39 -6.60
N THR A 194 6.11 -1.63 -5.56
CA THR A 194 7.34 -0.84 -5.54
C THR A 194 8.55 -1.74 -5.33
N THR A 195 9.71 -1.36 -5.91
CA THR A 195 10.96 -2.11 -5.73
C THR A 195 11.33 -2.25 -4.26
N VAL A 196 11.07 -1.21 -3.46
CA VAL A 196 11.33 -1.23 -2.01
C VAL A 196 10.48 -2.29 -1.31
N SER A 197 9.18 -2.40 -1.66
CA SER A 197 8.29 -3.43 -1.10
C SER A 197 8.70 -4.83 -1.53
N ALA A 198 9.11 -5.00 -2.79
CA ALA A 198 9.54 -6.28 -3.33
C ALA A 198 10.82 -6.79 -2.65
N VAL A 199 11.87 -5.95 -2.58
CA VAL A 199 13.12 -6.31 -1.89
C VAL A 199 12.89 -6.50 -0.39
N GLY A 200 12.11 -5.60 0.21
CA GLY A 200 11.78 -5.65 1.64
C GLY A 200 11.06 -6.94 2.04
N SER A 201 10.11 -7.42 1.24
CA SER A 201 9.38 -8.66 1.52
C SER A 201 10.27 -9.89 1.49
N VAL A 202 11.19 -10.00 0.52
CA VAL A 202 12.14 -11.11 0.43
C VAL A 202 13.15 -11.08 1.58
N PHE A 203 13.66 -9.89 1.91
CA PHE A 203 14.57 -9.71 3.04
C PHE A 203 13.88 -10.06 4.37
N PHE A 204 12.65 -9.65 4.55
CA PHE A 204 11.85 -9.98 5.74
C PHE A 204 11.59 -11.48 5.83
N SER A 205 11.25 -12.15 4.71
CA SER A 205 11.08 -13.60 4.66
C SER A 205 12.37 -14.34 5.05
N ALA A 206 13.52 -13.93 4.53
CA ALA A 206 14.82 -14.49 4.90
C ALA A 206 15.13 -14.32 6.41
N THR A 207 14.78 -13.15 6.98
CA THR A 207 14.95 -12.87 8.42
C THR A 207 14.11 -13.81 9.28
N ILE A 208 12.87 -14.08 8.88
CA ILE A 208 11.99 -15.07 9.54
C ILE A 208 12.63 -16.45 9.51
N GLY A 209 13.22 -16.84 8.36
CA GLY A 209 13.98 -18.10 8.25
C GLY A 209 15.13 -18.20 9.24
N ILE A 210 15.87 -17.12 9.44
CA ILE A 210 16.94 -17.07 10.44
C ILE A 210 16.36 -17.26 11.85
N ILE A 211 15.33 -16.50 12.22
CA ILE A 211 14.73 -16.52 13.57
C ILE A 211 14.24 -17.93 13.92
N PHE A 212 13.43 -18.53 13.05
CA PHE A 212 12.87 -19.86 13.29
C PHE A 212 13.86 -21.00 13.01
N GLY A 213 14.93 -20.75 12.25
CA GLY A 213 16.01 -21.70 11.99
C GLY A 213 17.04 -21.82 13.11
N ILE A 214 17.21 -20.80 13.95
CA ILE A 214 18.20 -20.82 15.03
C ILE A 214 17.96 -21.97 16.01
N LEU A 215 16.72 -22.24 16.40
CA LEU A 215 16.39 -23.25 17.38
C LEU A 215 16.72 -24.67 16.91
N PRO A 216 16.31 -25.14 15.72
CA PRO A 216 16.73 -26.44 15.17
C PRO A 216 18.24 -26.49 14.90
N ALA A 217 18.84 -25.41 14.39
CA ALA A 217 20.28 -25.32 14.15
C ALA A 217 21.09 -25.49 15.43
N ASN A 218 20.65 -24.85 16.51
CA ASN A 218 21.30 -24.98 17.83
C ASN A 218 21.16 -26.43 18.36
N LYS A 219 20.00 -27.08 18.15
CA LYS A 219 19.82 -28.48 18.53
C LYS A 219 20.77 -29.39 17.73
N ALA A 220 20.85 -29.21 16.41
CA ALA A 220 21.80 -29.93 15.55
C ALA A 220 23.25 -29.74 15.98
N SER A 221 23.65 -28.51 16.29
CA SER A 221 25.02 -28.17 16.69
C SER A 221 25.46 -28.79 18.02
N LYS A 222 24.55 -29.17 18.89
CA LYS A 222 24.81 -29.77 20.20
C LYS A 222 24.82 -31.26 20.21
N LEU A 223 24.49 -31.97 19.12
CA LEU A 223 24.52 -33.42 19.02
C LEU A 223 25.91 -33.95 19.36
N ASP A 224 25.96 -35.01 20.14
CA ASP A 224 27.22 -35.72 20.45
C ASP A 224 27.59 -36.65 19.26
N PRO A 225 28.84 -36.59 18.75
CA PRO A 225 29.27 -37.46 17.66
C PRO A 225 29.13 -38.95 17.94
N ILE A 226 29.43 -39.36 19.17
CA ILE A 226 29.41 -40.79 19.55
C ILE A 226 27.96 -41.31 19.58
N GLU A 227 27.06 -40.55 20.24
CA GLU A 227 25.63 -40.91 20.27
C GLU A 227 25.00 -40.87 18.90
N SER A 228 25.35 -39.84 18.08
CA SER A 228 24.82 -39.65 16.73
C SER A 228 25.19 -40.80 15.76
N LEU A 229 26.38 -41.38 15.92
CA LEU A 229 26.84 -42.52 15.11
C LEU A 229 26.21 -43.85 15.56
N ARG A 230 25.70 -43.91 16.80
CA ARG A 230 25.03 -45.10 17.37
C ARG A 230 23.52 -45.11 17.11
N TYR A 231 23.01 -44.00 16.59
CA TYR A 231 21.57 -43.84 16.28
C TYR A 231 21.20 -44.74 15.07
N GLU A 232 20.33 -45.72 15.28
CA GLU A 232 19.71 -46.53 14.24
C GLU A 232 18.39 -45.92 13.77
#